data_8d445ef5545c9b840bd815a9a805bcc0
#
_entry.id   8d445ef5545c9b840bd815a9a805bcc0
#
_cell.length_a   1.000
_cell.length_b   1.000
_cell.length_c   1.000
_cell.angle_alpha   90.00
_cell.angle_beta   90.00
_cell.angle_gamma   90.00
#
_symmetry.space_group_name_H-M   'P 1'
#
loop_
_entity.id
_entity.type
_entity.pdbx_description
1 polymer ?
#
loop_
_entity_poly.entity_id
_entity_poly.type
_entity_poly.pdbx_seq_one_letter_code
_entity_poly.pdbx_strand_id
1 'polypeptide(L)'
;GNQQTANAWQANGYEDLYACGQGSVVAFPGNGHDYPLQPGESVLIANDATNHKLAYGEDASQAADYASCPDLSNADWEIYLNYNANDVDYAAPNLKTIFHNNKYMFAFGLGVSGRSYVLAKLPEGMTPEAYAALESSVMYEPGTSSTTMTYLVIPSKYVLDAVDIYDPETENHYPTFLPQDDATGVKGNPMYSAKCIRRKVTKIENGRPYYQDTNNSAADFL
;
A
#
# COMPACT_ATOMS: atom_id res chain seq x y z
N GLY A 1 -6.61 7.26 -0.80
CA GLY A 1 -7.47 7.94 0.17
C GLY A 1 -8.68 8.56 -0.49
N ASN A 2 -9.74 8.79 0.28
CA ASN A 2 -10.87 9.51 -0.25
C ASN A 2 -10.43 10.94 -0.58
N GLN A 3 -10.69 11.39 -1.80
CA GLN A 3 -10.33 12.72 -2.28
C GLN A 3 -10.80 13.86 -1.34
N GLN A 4 -11.95 13.67 -0.67
CA GLN A 4 -12.43 14.60 0.34
C GLN A 4 -11.49 14.71 1.56
N THR A 5 -10.89 13.60 1.95
CA THR A 5 -9.95 13.58 3.10
C THR A 5 -8.66 14.34 2.75
N ALA A 6 -8.08 14.13 1.56
CA ALA A 6 -6.90 14.88 1.14
C ALA A 6 -7.18 16.40 1.11
N ASN A 7 -8.30 16.81 0.54
CA ASN A 7 -8.69 18.23 0.50
C ASN A 7 -8.91 18.82 1.89
N ALA A 8 -9.48 18.07 2.84
CA ALA A 8 -9.70 18.55 4.20
C ALA A 8 -8.37 18.79 4.94
N TRP A 9 -7.37 17.92 4.77
CA TRP A 9 -6.05 18.11 5.35
C TRP A 9 -5.36 19.35 4.81
N GLN A 10 -5.32 19.51 3.50
CA GLN A 10 -4.74 20.68 2.84
C GLN A 10 -5.46 21.99 3.24
N ALA A 11 -6.79 22.00 3.22
CA ALA A 11 -7.57 23.17 3.58
C ALA A 11 -7.38 23.63 5.05
N ASN A 12 -6.85 22.77 5.91
CA ASN A 12 -6.59 23.05 7.32
C ASN A 12 -5.08 23.19 7.64
N GLY A 13 -4.23 23.39 6.62
CA GLY A 13 -2.81 23.69 6.79
C GLY A 13 -1.90 22.45 7.04
N TYR A 14 -2.38 21.26 6.73
CA TYR A 14 -1.60 20.00 6.82
C TYR A 14 -1.18 19.53 5.44
N GLU A 15 -0.61 20.42 4.63
CA GLU A 15 -0.25 20.14 3.24
C GLU A 15 0.86 19.09 3.10
N ASP A 16 1.71 18.98 4.11
CA ASP A 16 2.85 18.05 4.16
C ASP A 16 2.56 16.71 4.87
N LEU A 17 1.30 16.46 5.24
CA LEU A 17 0.90 15.23 5.93
C LEU A 17 0.04 14.32 5.05
N TYR A 18 0.38 13.04 5.02
CA TYR A 18 -0.42 11.99 4.40
C TYR A 18 -1.15 11.19 5.45
N ALA A 19 -2.48 11.22 5.40
CA ALA A 19 -3.31 10.46 6.30
C ALA A 19 -3.61 9.07 5.72
N CYS A 20 -3.37 8.02 6.48
CA CYS A 20 -3.79 6.66 6.13
C CYS A 20 -5.30 6.55 6.29
N GLY A 21 -6.02 6.70 5.17
CA GLY A 21 -7.43 7.00 5.15
C GLY A 21 -8.36 5.84 5.50
N GLN A 22 -8.13 4.66 4.99
CA GLN A 22 -8.94 3.48 5.33
C GLN A 22 -8.06 2.25 5.29
N GLY A 23 -7.99 1.54 6.41
CA GLY A 23 -7.27 0.28 6.48
C GLY A 23 -6.16 0.29 7.51
N SER A 24 -5.12 -0.45 7.19
CA SER A 24 -4.00 -0.69 8.10
C SER A 24 -2.75 0.00 7.61
N VAL A 25 -1.88 0.30 8.55
CA VAL A 25 -0.48 0.63 8.30
C VAL A 25 0.35 -0.52 8.80
N VAL A 26 1.18 -1.04 7.94
CA VAL A 26 2.05 -2.18 8.24
C VAL A 26 3.51 -1.74 8.17
N ALA A 27 4.37 -2.43 8.90
CA ALA A 27 5.79 -2.19 8.93
C ALA A 27 6.58 -3.49 8.82
N PHE A 28 7.73 -3.44 8.18
CA PHE A 28 8.70 -4.51 8.30
C PHE A 28 9.13 -4.63 9.77
N PRO A 29 9.17 -5.84 10.33
CA PRO A 29 9.62 -6.03 11.71
C PRO A 29 11.11 -5.71 11.85
N GLY A 30 11.57 -5.55 13.11
CA GLY A 30 12.96 -5.28 13.41
C GLY A 30 13.28 -3.80 13.57
N ASN A 31 14.54 -3.46 13.42
CA ASN A 31 15.11 -2.14 13.73
C ASN A 31 15.54 -1.35 12.47
N GLY A 32 15.12 -1.81 11.27
CA GLY A 32 15.48 -1.20 9.98
C GLY A 32 16.79 -1.72 9.36
N HIS A 33 17.44 -2.70 9.98
CA HIS A 33 18.69 -3.32 9.50
C HIS A 33 18.60 -4.83 9.32
N ASP A 34 17.51 -5.46 9.79
CA ASP A 34 17.40 -6.93 9.85
C ASP A 34 17.08 -7.56 8.50
N TYR A 35 16.51 -6.81 7.58
CA TYR A 35 16.08 -7.28 6.24
C TYR A 35 16.61 -6.37 5.13
N PRO A 36 17.94 -6.30 4.94
CA PRO A 36 18.52 -5.44 3.91
C PRO A 36 18.23 -6.00 2.52
N LEU A 37 17.75 -5.14 1.62
CA LEU A 37 17.65 -5.43 0.19
C LEU A 37 18.94 -5.01 -0.52
N GLN A 38 19.51 -5.93 -1.29
CA GLN A 38 20.63 -5.58 -2.16
C GLN A 38 20.12 -4.83 -3.40
N PRO A 39 20.97 -3.99 -4.01
CA PRO A 39 20.58 -3.28 -5.22
C PRO A 39 20.14 -4.25 -6.33
N GLY A 40 18.90 -4.09 -6.80
CA GLY A 40 18.27 -4.93 -7.81
C GLY A 40 17.45 -6.11 -7.27
N GLU A 41 17.44 -6.33 -5.97
CA GLU A 41 16.52 -7.26 -5.34
C GLU A 41 15.12 -6.62 -5.19
N SER A 42 14.13 -7.48 -5.10
CA SER A 42 12.74 -7.13 -4.83
C SER A 42 12.16 -8.10 -3.82
N VAL A 43 11.15 -7.67 -3.10
CA VAL A 43 10.36 -8.51 -2.21
C VAL A 43 8.93 -8.62 -2.72
N LEU A 44 8.34 -9.79 -2.56
CA LEU A 44 6.94 -10.06 -2.83
C LEU A 44 6.17 -9.98 -1.53
N ILE A 45 5.22 -9.04 -1.47
CA ILE A 45 4.30 -8.89 -0.34
C ILE A 45 2.91 -9.31 -0.81
N ALA A 46 2.28 -10.22 -0.10
CA ALA A 46 0.94 -10.68 -0.39
C ALA A 46 -0.04 -10.36 0.75
N ASN A 47 -1.32 -10.22 0.46
CA ASN A 47 -2.35 -10.27 1.49
C ASN A 47 -2.50 -11.70 2.02
N ASP A 48 -2.57 -12.65 1.09
CA ASP A 48 -2.72 -14.06 1.36
C ASP A 48 -1.55 -14.79 0.68
N ALA A 49 -0.56 -15.24 1.46
CA ALA A 49 0.64 -15.90 0.96
C ALA A 49 0.36 -17.39 0.63
N THR A 50 -0.57 -17.61 -0.30
CA THR A 50 -1.03 -18.95 -0.70
C THR A 50 -1.08 -19.12 -2.22
N ASN A 51 -1.30 -20.37 -2.66
CA ASN A 51 -1.48 -20.65 -4.08
C ASN A 51 -2.92 -20.35 -4.52
N HIS A 52 -3.17 -19.18 -5.05
CA HIS A 52 -4.49 -18.75 -5.50
C HIS A 52 -5.04 -19.56 -6.68
N LYS A 53 -4.23 -20.34 -7.37
CA LYS A 53 -4.72 -21.30 -8.39
C LYS A 53 -5.58 -22.41 -7.79
N LEU A 54 -5.44 -22.66 -6.49
CA LEU A 54 -6.16 -23.68 -5.75
C LEU A 54 -7.29 -23.11 -4.86
N ALA A 55 -7.56 -21.80 -4.96
CA ALA A 55 -8.54 -21.10 -4.11
C ALA A 55 -10.01 -21.47 -4.40
N TYR A 56 -10.27 -22.31 -5.40
CA TYR A 56 -11.60 -22.85 -5.68
C TYR A 56 -12.07 -23.88 -4.64
N GLY A 57 -11.23 -24.24 -3.68
CA GLY A 57 -11.58 -25.18 -2.61
C GLY A 57 -11.93 -26.57 -3.12
N GLU A 58 -13.08 -27.12 -2.70
CA GLU A 58 -13.54 -28.46 -3.08
C GLU A 58 -14.29 -28.48 -4.43
N ASP A 59 -14.65 -27.33 -4.99
CA ASP A 59 -15.36 -27.24 -6.27
C ASP A 59 -14.39 -27.28 -7.46
N ALA A 60 -13.94 -28.48 -7.83
CA ALA A 60 -13.03 -28.69 -8.94
C ALA A 60 -13.56 -28.20 -10.30
N SER A 61 -14.87 -27.93 -10.44
CA SER A 61 -15.43 -27.37 -11.69
C SER A 61 -14.94 -25.95 -11.95
N GLN A 62 -14.52 -25.23 -10.91
CA GLN A 62 -13.99 -23.87 -10.99
C GLN A 62 -12.48 -23.82 -11.26
N ALA A 63 -11.78 -24.94 -11.28
CA ALA A 63 -10.31 -24.98 -11.42
C ALA A 63 -9.80 -24.24 -12.68
N ALA A 64 -10.57 -24.25 -13.77
CA ALA A 64 -10.21 -23.55 -15.00
C ALA A 64 -10.23 -22.03 -14.83
N ASP A 65 -11.15 -21.49 -14.04
CA ASP A 65 -11.28 -20.05 -13.79
C ASP A 65 -10.12 -19.53 -12.94
N TYR A 66 -9.62 -20.35 -12.02
CA TYR A 66 -8.51 -20.03 -11.14
C TYR A 66 -7.12 -20.35 -11.74
N ALA A 67 -7.06 -21.01 -12.89
CA ALA A 67 -5.77 -21.43 -13.49
C ALA A 67 -4.82 -20.26 -13.80
N SER A 68 -5.36 -19.08 -14.06
CA SER A 68 -4.59 -17.85 -14.34
C SER A 68 -4.23 -17.05 -13.08
N CYS A 69 -4.74 -17.43 -11.92
CA CYS A 69 -4.41 -16.76 -10.66
C CYS A 69 -2.94 -16.96 -10.31
N PRO A 70 -2.31 -16.03 -9.58
CA PRO A 70 -0.93 -16.19 -9.15
C PRO A 70 -0.79 -17.28 -8.09
N ASP A 71 0.38 -17.91 -8.06
CA ASP A 71 0.84 -18.67 -6.91
C ASP A 71 1.69 -17.73 -6.06
N LEU A 72 1.19 -17.34 -4.89
CA LEU A 72 1.85 -16.45 -3.93
C LEU A 72 2.36 -17.20 -2.69
N SER A 73 2.37 -18.54 -2.72
CA SER A 73 2.84 -19.35 -1.59
C SER A 73 4.33 -19.17 -1.27
N ASN A 74 5.07 -18.54 -2.18
CA ASN A 74 6.47 -18.16 -2.01
C ASN A 74 6.68 -16.66 -1.74
N ALA A 75 5.64 -15.95 -1.29
CA ALA A 75 5.79 -14.55 -0.89
C ALA A 75 6.83 -14.40 0.23
N ASP A 76 7.61 -13.33 0.15
CA ASP A 76 8.60 -13.00 1.18
C ASP A 76 7.93 -12.50 2.46
N TRP A 77 6.78 -11.84 2.30
CA TRP A 77 6.00 -11.27 3.39
C TRP A 77 4.52 -11.40 3.15
N GLU A 78 3.78 -11.52 4.26
CA GLU A 78 2.34 -11.49 4.29
C GLU A 78 1.83 -10.28 5.08
N ILE A 79 0.68 -9.76 4.68
CA ILE A 79 -0.06 -8.76 5.45
C ILE A 79 -1.23 -9.47 6.14
N TYR A 80 -0.93 -10.16 7.22
CA TYR A 80 -1.94 -10.77 8.08
C TYR A 80 -2.56 -9.76 9.04
N LEU A 81 -3.89 -9.58 8.96
CA LEU A 81 -4.64 -8.64 9.79
C LEU A 81 -5.11 -9.33 11.09
N ASN A 82 -4.20 -9.51 12.02
CA ASN A 82 -4.40 -10.27 13.27
C ASN A 82 -5.56 -9.78 14.16
N TYR A 83 -6.14 -8.63 13.88
CA TYR A 83 -7.34 -8.09 14.54
C TYR A 83 -8.65 -8.52 13.87
N ASN A 84 -8.60 -9.17 12.71
CA ASN A 84 -9.74 -9.72 12.00
C ASN A 84 -9.76 -11.25 12.14
N ALA A 85 -10.76 -11.75 12.85
CA ALA A 85 -10.89 -13.19 13.10
C ALA A 85 -11.16 -14.04 11.84
N ASN A 86 -11.48 -13.42 10.72
CA ASN A 86 -11.73 -14.11 9.44
C ASN A 86 -10.51 -14.11 8.53
N ASP A 87 -9.44 -13.42 8.90
CA ASP A 87 -8.20 -13.44 8.15
C ASP A 87 -7.39 -14.70 8.47
N VAL A 88 -6.69 -15.21 7.49
CA VAL A 88 -5.93 -16.48 7.60
C VAL A 88 -4.44 -16.16 7.59
N ASP A 89 -3.72 -16.67 8.59
CA ASP A 89 -2.27 -16.56 8.71
C ASP A 89 -1.62 -17.72 7.94
N TYR A 90 -1.02 -17.41 6.81
CA TYR A 90 -0.30 -18.38 5.99
C TYR A 90 1.17 -18.52 6.43
N ALA A 91 1.97 -19.30 5.70
CA ALA A 91 3.30 -19.66 6.14
C ALA A 91 4.38 -18.58 5.95
N ALA A 92 4.10 -17.51 5.19
CA ALA A 92 5.06 -16.43 4.98
C ALA A 92 5.24 -15.58 6.26
N PRO A 93 6.42 -14.97 6.47
CA PRO A 93 6.62 -14.04 7.58
C PRO A 93 5.66 -12.84 7.49
N ASN A 94 5.07 -12.45 8.62
CA ASN A 94 4.11 -11.36 8.66
C ASN A 94 4.76 -9.98 8.75
N LEU A 95 4.27 -9.03 7.94
CA LEU A 95 4.44 -7.63 8.23
C LEU A 95 3.64 -7.28 9.49
N LYS A 96 4.16 -6.37 10.29
CA LYS A 96 3.55 -6.01 11.56
C LYS A 96 2.52 -4.90 11.35
N THR A 97 1.26 -5.15 11.68
CA THR A 97 0.25 -4.08 11.76
C THR A 97 0.56 -3.16 12.92
N ILE A 98 0.84 -1.89 12.65
CA ILE A 98 1.15 -0.86 13.65
C ILE A 98 -0.01 0.09 13.92
N PHE A 99 -0.94 0.18 12.99
CA PHE A 99 -2.15 1.00 13.12
C PHE A 99 -3.26 0.44 12.23
N HIS A 100 -4.48 0.53 12.73
CA HIS A 100 -5.68 0.33 11.91
C HIS A 100 -6.82 1.22 12.43
N ASN A 101 -7.65 1.73 11.56
CA ASN A 101 -8.82 2.54 11.91
C ASN A 101 -10.16 1.86 11.59
N ASN A 102 -10.12 0.67 11.03
CA ASN A 102 -11.31 -0.12 10.71
C ASN A 102 -11.10 -1.60 11.06
N LYS A 103 -11.67 -2.01 12.19
CA LYS A 103 -11.60 -3.40 12.66
C LYS A 103 -12.34 -4.42 11.79
N TYR A 104 -13.13 -3.95 10.81
CA TYR A 104 -13.89 -4.80 9.87
C TYR A 104 -13.18 -4.97 8.53
N MET A 105 -11.96 -4.42 8.37
CA MET A 105 -11.16 -4.72 7.19
C MET A 105 -10.86 -6.20 7.13
N PHE A 106 -11.12 -6.81 5.96
CA PHE A 106 -10.89 -8.23 5.71
C PHE A 106 -9.61 -8.48 4.89
N ALA A 107 -9.00 -7.44 4.36
CA ALA A 107 -7.73 -7.50 3.65
C ALA A 107 -7.05 -6.12 3.68
N PHE A 108 -5.74 -6.08 3.56
CA PHE A 108 -5.03 -4.84 3.29
C PHE A 108 -5.51 -4.26 1.95
N GLY A 109 -5.74 -2.97 1.92
CA GLY A 109 -6.43 -2.30 0.80
C GLY A 109 -5.69 -2.26 -0.53
N LEU A 110 -5.31 -3.41 -1.09
CA LEU A 110 -4.91 -3.55 -2.49
C LEU A 110 -6.17 -3.46 -3.36
N GLY A 111 -6.67 -2.25 -3.56
CA GLY A 111 -7.95 -2.03 -4.21
C GLY A 111 -7.94 -2.36 -5.69
N VAL A 112 -8.95 -3.09 -6.15
CA VAL A 112 -9.13 -3.46 -7.57
C VAL A 112 -9.38 -2.27 -8.49
N SER A 113 -9.86 -1.14 -7.93
CA SER A 113 -10.11 0.12 -8.64
C SER A 113 -9.03 1.18 -8.42
N GLY A 114 -7.93 0.79 -7.80
CA GLY A 114 -6.82 1.69 -7.49
C GLY A 114 -6.79 2.12 -6.03
N ARG A 115 -5.59 2.46 -5.57
CA ARG A 115 -5.27 2.98 -4.24
C ARG A 115 -3.96 3.75 -4.29
N SER A 116 -3.80 4.66 -3.34
CA SER A 116 -2.53 5.37 -3.15
C SER A 116 -1.72 4.70 -2.04
N TYR A 117 -0.45 4.46 -2.30
CA TYR A 117 0.47 3.80 -1.37
C TYR A 117 1.68 4.67 -1.12
N VAL A 118 2.19 4.60 0.09
CA VAL A 118 3.41 5.29 0.52
C VAL A 118 4.34 4.27 1.16
N LEU A 119 5.59 4.29 0.73
CA LEU A 119 6.69 3.69 1.46
C LEU A 119 7.40 4.80 2.25
N ALA A 120 7.44 4.66 3.57
CA ALA A 120 8.04 5.66 4.44
C ALA A 120 9.18 5.06 5.27
N LYS A 121 10.18 5.90 5.55
CA LYS A 121 11.28 5.59 6.48
C LYS A 121 11.24 6.58 7.63
N LEU A 122 11.05 6.07 8.82
CA LEU A 122 11.07 6.87 10.04
C LEU A 122 12.51 7.32 10.38
N PRO A 123 12.66 8.38 11.18
CA PRO A 123 13.97 8.80 11.68
C PRO A 123 14.70 7.68 12.41
N GLU A 124 16.03 7.73 12.38
CA GLU A 124 16.87 6.80 13.12
C GLU A 124 16.49 6.75 14.61
N GLY A 125 16.39 5.56 15.17
CA GLY A 125 15.99 5.32 16.55
C GLY A 125 14.48 5.38 16.80
N MET A 126 13.66 5.71 15.80
CA MET A 126 12.20 5.71 15.91
C MET A 126 11.64 4.39 15.36
N THR A 127 11.07 3.56 16.22
CA THR A 127 10.38 2.36 15.75
C THR A 127 8.97 2.71 15.22
N PRO A 128 8.40 1.91 14.31
CA PRO A 128 7.06 2.13 13.81
C PRO A 128 5.99 2.16 14.91
N GLU A 129 6.13 1.32 15.93
CA GLU A 129 5.22 1.27 17.07
C GLU A 129 5.36 2.52 17.95
N ALA A 130 6.59 2.96 18.20
CA ALA A 130 6.83 4.19 18.95
C ALA A 130 6.26 5.40 18.22
N TYR A 131 6.38 5.42 16.87
CA TYR A 131 5.79 6.45 16.05
C TYR A 131 4.26 6.44 16.15
N ALA A 132 3.63 5.27 15.97
CA ALA A 132 2.17 5.13 16.04
C ALA A 132 1.59 5.44 17.44
N ALA A 133 2.42 5.37 18.49
CA ALA A 133 2.04 5.73 19.84
C ALA A 133 2.18 7.23 20.17
N LEU A 134 2.77 8.02 19.28
CA LEU A 134 2.84 9.48 19.48
C LEU A 134 1.46 10.09 19.29
N GLU A 135 1.05 10.95 20.22
CA GLU A 135 -0.21 11.70 20.12
C GLU A 135 -0.27 12.56 18.85
N SER A 136 0.86 13.08 18.40
CA SER A 136 0.96 13.90 17.19
C SER A 136 0.89 13.13 15.87
N SER A 137 1.04 11.81 15.90
CA SER A 137 1.00 10.96 14.70
C SER A 137 -0.37 10.34 14.43
N VAL A 138 -1.31 10.42 15.38
CA VAL A 138 -2.67 9.90 15.23
C VAL A 138 -3.66 11.04 15.42
N MET A 139 -4.36 11.39 14.36
CA MET A 139 -5.21 12.59 14.31
C MET A 139 -6.61 12.25 13.81
N TYR A 140 -7.59 13.02 14.26
CA TYR A 140 -8.90 13.09 13.60
C TYR A 140 -8.81 13.90 12.30
N GLU A 141 -9.74 13.69 11.39
CA GLU A 141 -9.81 14.49 10.18
C GLU A 141 -10.03 15.96 10.53
N PRO A 142 -9.13 16.87 10.10
CA PRO A 142 -9.25 18.27 10.44
C PRO A 142 -10.46 18.94 9.76
N GLY A 143 -11.02 19.99 10.37
CA GLY A 143 -12.16 20.70 9.84
C GLY A 143 -13.50 19.97 10.01
N THR A 144 -13.53 18.84 10.71
CA THR A 144 -14.75 18.12 11.07
C THR A 144 -14.92 18.04 12.58
N SER A 145 -16.17 17.98 13.04
CA SER A 145 -16.51 17.69 14.43
C SER A 145 -16.55 16.18 14.74
N SER A 146 -16.34 15.33 13.74
CA SER A 146 -16.36 13.88 13.92
C SER A 146 -15.13 13.41 14.69
N THR A 147 -15.37 12.65 15.74
CA THR A 147 -14.34 11.97 16.54
C THR A 147 -14.46 10.45 16.45
N THR A 148 -15.04 9.95 15.37
CA THR A 148 -15.31 8.51 15.21
C THR A 148 -14.16 7.75 14.57
N MET A 149 -13.31 8.42 13.79
CA MET A 149 -12.22 7.79 13.07
C MET A 149 -10.93 8.59 13.20
N THR A 150 -9.86 7.94 13.59
CA THR A 150 -8.52 8.51 13.61
C THR A 150 -7.73 8.00 12.41
N TYR A 151 -6.69 8.73 12.07
CA TYR A 151 -5.77 8.44 10.96
C TYR A 151 -4.34 8.49 11.46
N LEU A 152 -3.52 7.51 11.07
CA LEU A 152 -2.08 7.66 11.22
C LEU A 152 -1.60 8.61 10.13
N VAL A 153 -0.90 9.67 10.50
CA VAL A 153 -0.37 10.67 9.56
C VAL A 153 1.13 10.47 9.36
N ILE A 154 1.55 10.56 8.10
CA ILE A 154 2.97 10.42 7.71
C ILE A 154 3.40 11.74 7.06
N PRO A 155 4.38 12.46 7.61
CA PRO A 155 4.97 13.63 6.95
C PRO A 155 5.67 13.27 5.64
N SER A 156 5.51 14.11 4.62
CA SER A 156 6.17 13.98 3.32
C SER A 156 7.68 13.75 3.44
N LYS A 157 8.35 14.42 4.36
CA LYS A 157 9.79 14.25 4.62
C LYS A 157 10.23 12.83 5.00
N TYR A 158 9.30 11.94 5.36
CA TYR A 158 9.57 10.53 5.64
C TYR A 158 9.28 9.62 4.46
N VAL A 159 8.69 10.14 3.39
CA VAL A 159 8.37 9.38 2.20
C VAL A 159 9.64 9.01 1.45
N LEU A 160 9.81 7.75 1.12
CA LEU A 160 10.85 7.24 0.24
C LEU A 160 10.35 7.11 -1.19
N ASP A 161 9.11 6.65 -1.34
CA ASP A 161 8.45 6.46 -2.63
C ASP A 161 6.94 6.50 -2.41
N ALA A 162 6.22 6.94 -3.42
CA ALA A 162 4.77 6.99 -3.43
C ALA A 162 4.23 6.55 -4.78
N VAL A 163 3.05 5.95 -4.79
CA VAL A 163 2.33 5.62 -6.02
C VAL A 163 0.86 5.91 -5.84
N ASP A 164 0.33 6.71 -6.74
CA ASP A 164 -1.07 7.05 -6.79
C ASP A 164 -1.74 6.32 -7.96
N ILE A 165 -2.54 5.31 -7.65
CA ILE A 165 -3.28 4.53 -8.63
C ILE A 165 -4.75 4.89 -8.48
N TYR A 166 -5.38 5.43 -9.53
CA TYR A 166 -6.77 5.84 -9.48
C TYR A 166 -7.67 4.95 -10.35
N ASP A 167 -8.95 4.96 -9.99
CA ASP A 167 -9.98 4.19 -10.67
C ASP A 167 -10.06 4.56 -12.15
N PRO A 168 -10.03 3.57 -13.09
CA PRO A 168 -10.10 3.83 -14.52
C PRO A 168 -11.40 4.50 -14.97
N GLU A 169 -12.46 4.41 -14.17
CA GLU A 169 -13.74 5.07 -14.44
C GLU A 169 -13.80 6.53 -13.94
N THR A 170 -12.77 6.97 -13.22
CA THR A 170 -12.69 8.35 -12.74
C THR A 170 -12.34 9.31 -13.89
N GLU A 171 -13.22 10.25 -14.17
CA GLU A 171 -13.01 11.26 -15.22
C GLU A 171 -11.99 12.33 -14.78
N ASN A 172 -12.06 12.76 -13.50
CA ASN A 172 -11.22 13.80 -12.93
C ASN A 172 -10.50 13.25 -11.71
N HIS A 173 -9.22 12.95 -11.86
CA HIS A 173 -8.37 12.57 -10.75
C HIS A 173 -7.59 13.78 -10.23
N TYR A 174 -7.61 13.94 -8.91
CA TYR A 174 -6.75 14.92 -8.23
C TYR A 174 -5.63 14.17 -7.53
N PRO A 175 -4.37 14.56 -7.74
CA PRO A 175 -3.24 13.89 -7.13
C PRO A 175 -3.40 13.76 -5.60
N THR A 176 -3.09 12.59 -5.08
CA THR A 176 -3.14 12.32 -3.63
C THR A 176 -1.91 12.90 -2.93
N PHE A 177 -0.79 12.96 -3.64
CA PHE A 177 0.51 13.35 -3.09
C PHE A 177 0.93 14.73 -3.53
N LEU A 178 1.92 15.29 -2.81
CA LEU A 178 2.63 16.49 -3.25
C LEU A 178 3.47 16.17 -4.48
N PRO A 179 3.67 17.14 -5.40
CA PRO A 179 4.39 16.90 -6.65
C PRO A 179 5.82 16.36 -6.51
N GLN A 180 6.47 16.60 -5.37
CA GLN A 180 7.80 16.05 -5.08
C GLN A 180 7.76 14.57 -4.71
N ASP A 181 6.64 14.05 -4.23
CA ASP A 181 6.48 12.65 -3.81
C ASP A 181 5.84 11.81 -4.93
N ASP A 182 4.80 12.34 -5.58
CA ASP A 182 4.22 11.81 -6.83
C ASP A 182 3.43 12.90 -7.55
N ALA A 183 3.96 13.40 -8.65
CA ALA A 183 3.40 14.54 -9.36
C ALA A 183 2.03 14.27 -9.99
N THR A 184 1.79 13.03 -10.47
CA THR A 184 0.52 12.63 -11.09
C THR A 184 0.29 11.14 -10.95
N GLY A 185 -0.95 10.77 -10.64
CA GLY A 185 -1.33 9.37 -10.52
C GLY A 185 -1.37 8.61 -11.84
N VAL A 186 -1.25 7.29 -11.78
CA VAL A 186 -1.44 6.37 -12.89
C VAL A 186 -2.87 5.83 -12.90
N LYS A 187 -3.46 5.77 -14.07
CA LYS A 187 -4.78 5.18 -14.26
C LYS A 187 -4.73 3.67 -14.03
N GLY A 188 -5.59 3.16 -13.15
CA GLY A 188 -5.71 1.74 -12.86
C GLY A 188 -6.25 0.94 -14.05
N ASN A 189 -6.28 -0.37 -13.91
CA ASN A 189 -6.92 -1.25 -14.87
C ASN A 189 -8.38 -1.50 -14.46
N PRO A 190 -9.28 -1.83 -15.41
CA PRO A 190 -10.63 -2.24 -15.06
C PRO A 190 -10.62 -3.42 -14.09
N MET A 191 -11.59 -3.45 -13.17
CA MET A 191 -11.77 -4.57 -12.25
C MET A 191 -11.83 -5.91 -13.01
N TYR A 192 -11.28 -6.95 -12.43
CA TYR A 192 -11.28 -8.32 -12.99
C TYR A 192 -10.65 -8.46 -14.39
N SER A 193 -9.83 -7.49 -14.80
CA SER A 193 -9.16 -7.52 -16.12
C SER A 193 -7.98 -8.49 -16.20
N ALA A 194 -7.57 -9.11 -15.10
CA ALA A 194 -6.35 -9.91 -14.96
C ALA A 194 -5.07 -9.15 -15.36
N LYS A 195 -5.09 -7.83 -15.29
CA LYS A 195 -3.94 -6.96 -15.57
C LYS A 195 -3.36 -6.42 -14.27
N CYS A 196 -2.07 -6.15 -14.27
CA CYS A 196 -1.38 -5.45 -13.19
C CYS A 196 -0.78 -4.13 -13.69
N ILE A 197 -0.52 -3.23 -12.78
CA ILE A 197 0.29 -2.04 -13.01
C ILE A 197 1.72 -2.40 -12.61
N ARG A 198 2.68 -2.04 -13.44
CA ARG A 198 4.11 -2.28 -13.16
C ARG A 198 4.95 -1.08 -13.54
N ARG A 199 6.03 -0.86 -12.79
CA ARG A 199 6.99 0.20 -13.08
C ARG A 199 7.75 -0.12 -14.36
N LYS A 200 7.94 0.88 -15.22
CA LYS A 200 8.66 0.76 -16.50
C LYS A 200 10.11 0.41 -16.25
N VAL A 201 10.65 -0.53 -17.02
CA VAL A 201 12.07 -0.86 -17.04
C VAL A 201 12.75 0.01 -18.09
N THR A 202 13.73 0.81 -17.71
CA THR A 202 14.49 1.69 -18.61
C THR A 202 15.65 0.97 -19.27
N LYS A 203 16.28 0.05 -18.54
CA LYS A 203 17.37 -0.83 -19.05
C LYS A 203 17.47 -2.10 -18.22
N ILE A 204 18.12 -3.11 -18.79
CA ILE A 204 18.57 -4.29 -18.07
C ILE A 204 20.09 -4.35 -18.21
N GLU A 205 20.82 -4.47 -17.11
CA GLU A 205 22.26 -4.54 -17.08
C GLU A 205 22.70 -5.67 -16.15
N ASN A 206 23.48 -6.61 -16.69
CA ASN A 206 23.89 -7.83 -15.97
C ASN A 206 22.71 -8.62 -15.34
N GLY A 207 21.57 -8.68 -16.05
CA GLY A 207 20.35 -9.34 -15.57
C GLY A 207 19.53 -8.52 -14.57
N ARG A 208 20.01 -7.36 -14.16
CA ARG A 208 19.32 -6.45 -13.22
C ARG A 208 18.49 -5.44 -13.98
N PRO A 209 17.16 -5.32 -13.68
CA PRO A 209 16.33 -4.24 -14.21
C PRO A 209 16.63 -2.91 -13.49
N TYR A 210 16.61 -1.85 -14.26
CA TYR A 210 16.60 -0.48 -13.77
C TYR A 210 15.25 0.13 -14.10
N TYR A 211 14.56 0.57 -13.07
CA TYR A 211 13.21 1.11 -13.20
C TYR A 211 13.23 2.61 -13.42
N GLN A 212 12.24 3.09 -14.15
CA GLN A 212 11.98 4.52 -14.24
C GLN A 212 11.43 5.02 -12.91
N ASP A 213 12.00 6.12 -12.44
CA ASP A 213 11.58 6.76 -11.21
C ASP A 213 11.77 8.28 -11.37
N THR A 214 10.66 8.97 -11.61
CA THR A 214 10.62 10.41 -11.84
C THR A 214 9.71 11.12 -10.84
N ASN A 215 9.29 10.43 -9.78
CA ASN A 215 8.24 10.88 -8.86
C ASN A 215 6.97 11.29 -9.63
N ASN A 216 6.58 10.48 -10.61
CA ASN A 216 5.40 10.70 -11.42
C ASN A 216 4.82 9.35 -11.87
N SER A 217 3.83 8.85 -11.15
CA SER A 217 3.24 7.53 -11.40
C SER A 217 2.69 7.38 -12.82
N ALA A 218 2.12 8.43 -13.41
CA ALA A 218 1.65 8.37 -14.81
C ALA A 218 2.81 8.19 -15.81
N ALA A 219 3.99 8.73 -15.50
CA ALA A 219 5.17 8.56 -16.33
C ALA A 219 5.87 7.23 -16.07
N ASP A 220 5.88 6.76 -14.82
CA ASP A 220 6.74 5.69 -14.35
C ASP A 220 6.12 4.30 -14.47
N PHE A 221 4.79 4.20 -14.56
CA PHE A 221 4.07 2.93 -14.62
C PHE A 221 3.40 2.67 -15.97
N LEU A 222 3.07 1.38 -16.23
CA LEU A 222 2.37 0.84 -17.41
C LEU A 222 1.11 0.11 -16.98
#